data_1c3edded503c527a6efcfa01f57bb5eb
#
_entry.id   1c3edded503c527a6efcfa01f57bb5eb
#
_cell.length_a   1.000
_cell.length_b   1.000
_cell.length_c   1.000
_cell.angle_alpha   90.00
_cell.angle_beta   90.00
_cell.angle_gamma   90.00
#
_symmetry.space_group_name_H-M   'P 1'
#
loop_
_entity.id
_entity.type
_entity.pdbx_description
1 polymer ?
#
loop_
_entity_poly.entity_id
_entity_poly.type
_entity_poly.pdbx_seq_one_letter_code
_entity_poly.pdbx_strand_id
1 'polypeptide(L)'
;EANNYIYRGRTVARTKGGSYYSKPEIVLWDTPEPDGIPLQFVDIETMTKKNEAILETLVQETIQTVYNTYREYKDKIDVFYVAFSGGKDSVVALDIVQRALPHDDFLVLFGNTRMEFPDTYELVERIKADCIREGIRFYQAESKLLPQNTWSCFGPPSTSNRWCCSVHKTSPQINLLREITGKRDFTGMAFTGVRAEESLARSTYDTVSNGQKHSGQMS
;
A
#
# COMPACT_ATOMS: atom_id res chain seq x y z
N GLU A 1 -17.41 -0.16 6.19
CA GLU A 1 -16.92 -0.66 4.90
C GLU A 1 -17.87 -0.25 3.77
N ALA A 2 -17.32 -0.02 2.58
CA ALA A 2 -18.14 0.38 1.45
C ALA A 2 -19.32 -0.58 1.25
N ASN A 3 -20.51 -0.03 1.21
CA ASN A 3 -21.78 -0.74 1.02
C ASN A 3 -22.33 -1.51 2.24
N ASN A 4 -21.64 -1.62 3.35
CA ASN A 4 -22.15 -2.26 4.56
C ASN A 4 -22.28 -1.27 5.71
N TYR A 5 -23.41 -1.33 6.40
CA TYR A 5 -23.62 -0.62 7.66
C TYR A 5 -23.41 -1.60 8.80
N ILE A 6 -22.50 -1.27 9.70
CA ILE A 6 -22.10 -2.15 10.79
C ILE A 6 -22.49 -1.47 12.13
N TYR A 7 -23.19 -2.20 12.98
CA TYR A 7 -23.49 -1.81 14.34
C TYR A 7 -22.96 -2.87 15.31
N ARG A 8 -22.09 -2.46 16.23
CA ARG A 8 -21.48 -3.36 17.22
C ARG A 8 -20.88 -4.65 16.62
N GLY A 9 -20.20 -4.53 15.50
CA GLY A 9 -19.57 -5.66 14.80
C GLY A 9 -20.51 -6.54 13.97
N ARG A 10 -21.82 -6.22 13.91
CA ARG A 10 -22.79 -6.92 13.07
C ARG A 10 -23.17 -6.08 11.88
N THR A 11 -23.21 -6.68 10.69
CA THR A 11 -23.75 -6.00 9.51
C THR A 11 -25.27 -5.90 9.65
N VAL A 12 -25.80 -4.68 9.75
CA VAL A 12 -27.24 -4.41 9.92
C VAL A 12 -27.92 -4.00 8.63
N ALA A 13 -27.20 -3.43 7.69
CA ALA A 13 -27.74 -3.04 6.40
C ALA A 13 -26.64 -3.06 5.32
N ARG A 14 -27.09 -3.09 4.08
CA ARG A 14 -26.22 -3.00 2.92
C ARG A 14 -26.84 -2.10 1.86
N THR A 15 -26.04 -1.31 1.15
CA THR A 15 -26.47 -0.65 -0.08
C THR A 15 -26.41 -1.60 -1.27
N LYS A 16 -27.44 -1.56 -2.13
CA LYS A 16 -27.50 -2.31 -3.37
C LYS A 16 -27.75 -1.35 -4.54
N GLY A 17 -27.03 -1.55 -5.62
CA GLY A 17 -27.15 -0.67 -6.79
C GLY A 17 -26.57 0.72 -6.52
N GLY A 18 -27.12 1.72 -7.18
CA GLY A 18 -26.65 3.10 -7.17
C GLY A 18 -25.72 3.39 -8.35
N SER A 19 -25.88 4.58 -8.92
CA SER A 19 -25.05 5.11 -9.98
C SER A 19 -24.96 6.62 -9.85
N TYR A 20 -24.26 7.29 -10.76
CA TYR A 20 -24.24 8.76 -10.80
C TYR A 20 -25.66 9.36 -10.94
N TYR A 21 -26.58 8.62 -11.55
CA TYR A 21 -27.95 9.08 -11.85
C TYR A 21 -29.03 8.45 -10.97
N SER A 22 -28.69 7.48 -10.11
CA SER A 22 -29.67 6.78 -9.27
C SER A 22 -29.13 6.57 -7.85
N LYS A 23 -30.00 6.81 -6.85
CA LYS A 23 -29.65 6.53 -5.44
C LYS A 23 -29.55 5.03 -5.21
N PRO A 24 -28.64 4.56 -4.35
CA PRO A 24 -28.60 3.16 -3.94
C PRO A 24 -29.82 2.82 -3.08
N GLU A 25 -30.27 1.60 -3.18
CA GLU A 25 -31.26 1.02 -2.27
C GLU A 25 -30.56 0.56 -0.99
N ILE A 26 -31.14 0.85 0.17
CA ILE A 26 -30.65 0.33 1.46
C ILE A 26 -31.48 -0.91 1.80
N VAL A 27 -30.81 -2.06 1.87
CA VAL A 27 -31.40 -3.32 2.29
C VAL A 27 -31.07 -3.51 3.77
N LEU A 28 -32.08 -3.46 4.62
CA LEU A 28 -31.95 -3.73 6.05
C LEU A 28 -31.98 -5.24 6.28
N TRP A 29 -31.02 -5.74 7.07
CA TRP A 29 -30.95 -7.14 7.48
C TRP A 29 -31.32 -7.32 8.96
N ASP A 30 -31.01 -6.31 9.76
CA ASP A 30 -31.26 -6.30 11.20
C ASP A 30 -31.57 -4.87 11.64
N THR A 31 -32.39 -4.72 12.66
CA THR A 31 -32.72 -3.45 13.32
C THR A 31 -32.45 -3.58 14.82
N PRO A 32 -31.16 -3.60 15.21
CA PRO A 32 -30.80 -3.76 16.61
C PRO A 32 -31.30 -2.56 17.43
N GLU A 33 -31.84 -2.84 18.61
CA GLU A 33 -32.16 -1.80 19.58
C GLU A 33 -30.90 -1.07 20.03
N PRO A 34 -30.92 0.26 20.14
CA PRO A 34 -29.80 1.02 20.68
C PRO A 34 -29.49 0.57 22.13
N ASP A 35 -28.24 0.25 22.39
CA ASP A 35 -27.80 -0.14 23.75
C ASP A 35 -27.66 1.04 24.71
N GLY A 36 -27.88 2.26 24.23
CA GLY A 36 -27.76 3.49 25.02
C GLY A 36 -26.32 3.84 25.45
N ILE A 37 -25.32 3.04 25.02
CA ILE A 37 -23.92 3.28 25.36
C ILE A 37 -23.36 4.33 24.39
N PRO A 38 -22.91 5.49 24.85
CA PRO A 38 -22.30 6.49 23.98
C PRO A 38 -21.03 5.94 23.32
N LEU A 39 -20.78 6.36 22.08
CA LEU A 39 -19.51 6.07 21.42
C LEU A 39 -18.40 6.80 22.19
N GLN A 40 -17.43 6.03 22.67
CA GLN A 40 -16.23 6.57 23.30
C GLN A 40 -15.10 6.56 22.29
N PHE A 41 -14.26 7.59 22.32
CA PHE A 41 -13.01 7.57 21.58
C PHE A 41 -12.14 6.42 22.07
N VAL A 42 -11.56 5.70 21.11
CA VAL A 42 -10.60 4.65 21.45
C VAL A 42 -9.31 5.32 21.91
N ASP A 43 -8.92 5.07 23.15
CA ASP A 43 -7.58 5.39 23.61
C ASP A 43 -6.59 4.41 22.98
N ILE A 44 -5.79 4.92 22.03
CA ILE A 44 -4.84 4.12 21.23
C ILE A 44 -3.79 3.50 22.15
N GLU A 45 -3.30 4.20 23.16
CA GLU A 45 -2.29 3.68 24.08
C GLU A 45 -2.82 2.50 24.89
N THR A 46 -4.01 2.65 25.46
CA THR A 46 -4.67 1.57 26.21
C THR A 46 -4.97 0.37 25.30
N MET A 47 -5.45 0.62 24.08
CA MET A 47 -5.72 -0.44 23.11
C MET A 47 -4.45 -1.18 22.71
N THR A 48 -3.37 -0.44 22.46
CA THR A 48 -2.06 -1.03 22.08
C THR A 48 -1.51 -1.90 23.20
N LYS A 49 -1.49 -1.39 24.44
CA LYS A 49 -1.06 -2.17 25.61
C LYS A 49 -1.89 -3.43 25.83
N LYS A 50 -3.21 -3.34 25.68
CA LYS A 50 -4.10 -4.50 25.80
C LYS A 50 -3.83 -5.59 24.78
N ASN A 51 -3.38 -5.23 23.59
CA ASN A 51 -3.14 -6.14 22.47
C ASN A 51 -1.65 -6.37 22.19
N GLU A 52 -0.75 -5.90 23.05
CA GLU A 52 0.70 -5.90 22.83
C GLU A 52 1.24 -7.29 22.45
N ALA A 53 0.89 -8.32 23.21
CA ALA A 53 1.34 -9.68 22.95
C ALA A 53 0.85 -10.23 21.61
N ILE A 54 -0.37 -9.90 21.20
CA ILE A 54 -0.94 -10.32 19.91
C ILE A 54 -0.24 -9.57 18.77
N LEU A 55 -0.06 -8.25 18.93
CA LEU A 55 0.62 -7.42 17.93
C LEU A 55 2.06 -7.87 17.74
N GLU A 56 2.80 -8.13 18.83
CA GLU A 56 4.17 -8.63 18.74
C GLU A 56 4.25 -9.98 18.04
N THR A 57 3.35 -10.91 18.34
CA THR A 57 3.28 -12.20 17.65
C THR A 57 3.07 -12.02 16.14
N LEU A 58 2.10 -11.19 15.74
CA LEU A 58 1.84 -10.90 14.32
C LEU A 58 3.03 -10.24 13.62
N VAL A 59 3.74 -9.35 14.32
CA VAL A 59 4.95 -8.71 13.81
C VAL A 59 6.04 -9.75 13.57
N GLN A 60 6.30 -10.64 14.54
CA GLN A 60 7.32 -11.69 14.41
C GLN A 60 7.00 -12.70 13.31
N GLU A 61 5.74 -13.13 13.20
CA GLU A 61 5.29 -14.00 12.12
C GLU A 61 5.47 -13.36 10.74
N THR A 62 5.17 -12.05 10.64
CA THR A 62 5.33 -11.31 9.39
C THR A 62 6.80 -11.14 9.02
N ILE A 63 7.67 -10.78 9.99
CA ILE A 63 9.12 -10.72 9.79
C ILE A 63 9.66 -12.07 9.29
N GLN A 64 9.24 -13.16 9.92
CA GLN A 64 9.65 -14.51 9.50
C GLN A 64 9.19 -14.84 8.07
N THR A 65 7.97 -14.43 7.72
CA THR A 65 7.41 -14.62 6.37
C THR A 65 8.22 -13.84 5.32
N VAL A 66 8.52 -12.57 5.59
CA VAL A 66 9.35 -11.72 4.70
C VAL A 66 10.73 -12.33 4.54
N TYR A 67 11.37 -12.74 5.63
CA TYR A 67 12.70 -13.36 5.59
C TYR A 67 12.73 -14.68 4.81
N ASN A 68 11.75 -15.55 5.03
CA ASN A 68 11.64 -16.82 4.30
C ASN A 68 11.42 -16.59 2.81
N THR A 69 10.55 -15.66 2.45
CA THR A 69 10.32 -15.26 1.05
C THR A 69 11.59 -14.72 0.41
N TYR A 70 12.29 -13.81 1.09
CA TYR A 70 13.57 -13.31 0.62
C TYR A 70 14.58 -14.46 0.38
N ARG A 71 14.75 -15.38 1.33
CA ARG A 71 15.67 -16.52 1.19
C ARG A 71 15.32 -17.43 0.01
N GLU A 72 14.03 -17.63 -0.26
CA GLU A 72 13.57 -18.46 -1.39
C GLU A 72 13.90 -17.80 -2.74
N TYR A 73 13.82 -16.48 -2.81
CA TYR A 73 13.89 -15.75 -4.06
C TYR A 73 15.19 -14.96 -4.28
N LYS A 74 16.09 -14.85 -3.30
CA LYS A 74 17.28 -13.98 -3.38
C LYS A 74 18.18 -14.25 -4.59
N ASP A 75 18.26 -15.51 -5.03
CA ASP A 75 19.09 -15.89 -6.18
C ASP A 75 18.32 -15.84 -7.52
N LYS A 76 17.03 -15.51 -7.48
CA LYS A 76 16.12 -15.46 -8.64
C LYS A 76 15.68 -14.05 -8.99
N ILE A 77 15.83 -13.11 -8.08
CA ILE A 77 15.31 -11.74 -8.16
C ILE A 77 16.48 -10.75 -8.25
N ASP A 78 16.42 -9.85 -9.21
CA ASP A 78 17.46 -8.83 -9.42
C ASP A 78 17.39 -7.69 -8.39
N VAL A 79 16.19 -7.38 -7.89
CA VAL A 79 15.99 -6.29 -6.93
C VAL A 79 14.81 -6.54 -6.02
N PHE A 80 15.05 -6.38 -4.71
CA PHE A 80 14.01 -6.33 -3.69
C PHE A 80 13.74 -4.88 -3.30
N TYR A 81 12.48 -4.49 -3.17
CA TYR A 81 12.15 -3.13 -2.79
C TYR A 81 10.85 -3.01 -2.01
N VAL A 82 10.81 -2.04 -1.11
CA VAL A 82 9.58 -1.61 -0.45
C VAL A 82 8.91 -0.58 -1.34
N ALA A 83 7.69 -0.85 -1.79
CA ALA A 83 6.88 0.11 -2.53
C ALA A 83 6.27 1.13 -1.55
N PHE A 84 7.00 2.21 -1.33
CA PHE A 84 6.66 3.23 -0.35
C PHE A 84 5.73 4.28 -0.95
N SER A 85 4.63 4.57 -0.28
CA SER A 85 3.62 5.55 -0.74
C SER A 85 3.47 6.76 0.18
N GLY A 86 4.16 6.80 1.32
CA GLY A 86 3.95 7.80 2.36
C GLY A 86 2.69 7.56 3.21
N GLY A 87 1.93 6.49 2.96
CA GLY A 87 0.78 6.10 3.78
C GLY A 87 1.19 5.20 4.95
N LYS A 88 0.37 5.14 6.00
CA LYS A 88 0.61 4.35 7.22
C LYS A 88 0.97 2.88 6.95
N ASP A 89 0.29 2.25 5.98
CA ASP A 89 0.51 0.84 5.66
C ASP A 89 1.89 0.62 5.02
N SER A 90 2.38 1.57 4.21
CA SER A 90 3.73 1.50 3.63
C SER A 90 4.83 1.79 4.66
N VAL A 91 4.54 2.57 5.69
CA VAL A 91 5.47 2.78 6.83
C VAL A 91 5.62 1.48 7.63
N VAL A 92 4.51 0.80 7.92
CA VAL A 92 4.53 -0.51 8.60
C VAL A 92 5.27 -1.55 7.74
N ALA A 93 5.01 -1.59 6.42
CA ALA A 93 5.72 -2.50 5.53
C ALA A 93 7.23 -2.25 5.55
N LEU A 94 7.68 -0.99 5.55
CA LEU A 94 9.09 -0.64 5.66
C LEU A 94 9.69 -1.08 7.01
N ASP A 95 8.99 -0.84 8.13
CA ASP A 95 9.45 -1.27 9.45
C ASP A 95 9.65 -2.79 9.51
N ILE A 96 8.72 -3.56 8.99
CA ILE A 96 8.82 -5.03 8.94
C ILE A 96 10.01 -5.46 8.06
N VAL A 97 10.15 -4.89 6.87
CA VAL A 97 11.21 -5.30 5.93
C VAL A 97 12.61 -4.97 6.47
N GLN A 98 12.82 -3.78 7.04
CA GLN A 98 14.12 -3.40 7.61
C GLN A 98 14.50 -4.25 8.84
N ARG A 99 13.53 -4.80 9.56
CA ARG A 99 13.75 -5.75 10.66
C ARG A 99 14.00 -7.18 10.16
N ALA A 100 13.53 -7.51 8.98
CA ALA A 100 13.63 -8.85 8.40
C ALA A 100 14.87 -9.05 7.54
N LEU A 101 15.33 -8.03 6.82
CA LEU A 101 16.36 -8.13 5.79
C LEU A 101 17.60 -7.27 6.09
N PRO A 102 18.79 -7.69 5.60
CA PRO A 102 19.96 -6.80 5.59
C PRO A 102 19.66 -5.53 4.79
N HIS A 103 20.09 -4.38 5.30
CA HIS A 103 19.78 -3.08 4.72
C HIS A 103 20.34 -2.89 3.29
N ASP A 104 21.41 -3.61 2.94
CA ASP A 104 22.00 -3.58 1.60
C ASP A 104 21.25 -4.42 0.58
N ASP A 105 20.38 -5.34 1.02
CA ASP A 105 19.72 -6.32 0.16
C ASP A 105 18.39 -5.83 -0.41
N PHE A 106 17.89 -4.70 0.06
CA PHE A 106 16.69 -4.08 -0.46
C PHE A 106 16.83 -2.56 -0.64
N LEU A 107 15.86 -1.96 -1.27
CA LEU A 107 15.75 -0.51 -1.36
C LEU A 107 14.33 -0.03 -1.09
N VAL A 108 14.17 1.25 -0.80
CA VAL A 108 12.87 1.90 -0.70
C VAL A 108 12.61 2.69 -1.97
N LEU A 109 11.45 2.47 -2.58
CA LEU A 109 11.06 3.11 -3.82
C LEU A 109 9.79 3.94 -3.61
N PHE A 110 9.93 5.26 -3.63
CA PHE A 110 8.81 6.20 -3.60
C PHE A 110 8.47 6.67 -5.01
N GLY A 111 7.21 6.50 -5.42
CA GLY A 111 6.70 7.03 -6.68
C GLY A 111 6.11 8.42 -6.49
N ASN A 112 6.89 9.45 -6.74
CA ASN A 112 6.44 10.84 -6.66
C ASN A 112 5.58 11.21 -7.86
N THR A 113 4.28 11.32 -7.63
CA THR A 113 3.32 11.74 -8.67
C THR A 113 3.28 13.25 -8.88
N ARG A 114 3.87 14.02 -7.99
CA ARG A 114 3.73 15.50 -7.87
C ARG A 114 2.28 15.94 -7.56
N MET A 115 1.46 15.01 -7.05
CA MET A 115 0.05 15.26 -6.72
C MET A 115 -0.30 14.78 -5.30
N GLU A 116 0.70 14.54 -4.46
CA GLU A 116 0.52 14.15 -3.08
C GLU A 116 0.22 15.36 -2.17
N PHE A 117 -0.38 15.11 -1.01
CA PHE A 117 -0.57 16.14 0.00
C PHE A 117 0.76 16.60 0.61
N PRO A 118 0.86 17.87 1.09
CA PRO A 118 2.06 18.38 1.75
C PRO A 118 2.57 17.50 2.89
N ASP A 119 1.68 17.04 3.76
CA ASP A 119 1.99 16.15 4.89
C ASP A 119 2.65 14.82 4.43
N THR A 120 2.26 14.33 3.25
CA THR A 120 2.89 13.15 2.65
C THR A 120 4.34 13.43 2.30
N TYR A 121 4.63 14.59 1.70
CA TYR A 121 6.01 14.96 1.37
C TYR A 121 6.88 15.16 2.61
N GLU A 122 6.36 15.77 3.66
CA GLU A 122 7.07 15.93 4.94
C GLU A 122 7.43 14.58 5.54
N LEU A 123 6.48 13.62 5.53
CA LEU A 123 6.73 12.25 5.97
C LEU A 123 7.79 11.57 5.09
N VAL A 124 7.69 11.69 3.77
CA VAL A 124 8.64 11.09 2.83
C VAL A 124 10.06 11.59 3.07
N GLU A 125 10.26 12.89 3.25
CA GLU A 125 11.60 13.45 3.53
C GLU A 125 12.15 12.99 4.89
N ARG A 126 11.30 12.86 5.91
CA ARG A 126 11.71 12.30 7.20
C ARG A 126 12.12 10.83 7.07
N ILE A 127 11.31 10.01 6.44
CA ILE A 127 11.62 8.56 6.24
C ILE A 127 12.88 8.40 5.36
N LYS A 128 13.07 9.23 4.36
CA LYS A 128 14.29 9.23 3.54
C LYS A 128 15.53 9.54 4.38
N ALA A 129 15.45 10.53 5.26
CA ALA A 129 16.56 10.86 6.18
C ALA A 129 16.84 9.68 7.13
N ASP A 130 15.81 9.01 7.65
CA ASP A 130 15.95 7.83 8.50
C ASP A 130 16.59 6.66 7.72
N CYS A 131 16.14 6.38 6.49
CA CYS A 131 16.74 5.37 5.63
C CYS A 131 18.24 5.62 5.40
N ILE A 132 18.62 6.87 5.09
CA ILE A 132 20.03 7.25 4.88
C ILE A 132 20.84 6.99 6.15
N ARG A 133 20.32 7.34 7.33
CA ARG A 133 20.99 7.11 8.62
C ARG A 133 21.20 5.63 8.90
N GLU A 134 20.24 4.79 8.54
CA GLU A 134 20.28 3.33 8.72
C GLU A 134 21.01 2.59 7.56
N GLY A 135 21.55 3.32 6.57
CA GLY A 135 22.24 2.73 5.42
C GLY A 135 21.29 2.10 4.38
N ILE A 136 20.01 2.40 4.44
CA ILE A 136 19.01 1.87 3.47
C ILE A 136 18.97 2.79 2.26
N ARG A 137 19.04 2.22 1.07
CA ARG A 137 18.95 2.97 -0.18
C ARG A 137 17.52 3.45 -0.42
N PHE A 138 17.34 4.76 -0.49
CA PHE A 138 16.05 5.38 -0.79
C PHE A 138 16.07 6.02 -2.16
N TYR A 139 15.12 5.67 -3.01
CA TYR A 139 14.98 6.20 -4.36
C TYR A 139 13.61 6.82 -4.56
N GLN A 140 13.59 7.91 -5.32
CA GLN A 140 12.37 8.61 -5.73
C GLN A 140 12.23 8.55 -7.25
N ALA A 141 11.18 7.89 -7.70
CA ALA A 141 10.82 7.83 -9.11
C ALA A 141 9.82 8.93 -9.45
N GLU A 142 10.08 9.68 -10.52
CA GLU A 142 9.25 10.80 -10.92
C GLU A 142 9.11 10.86 -12.44
N SER A 143 7.91 11.20 -12.91
CA SER A 143 7.67 11.41 -14.34
C SER A 143 8.34 12.69 -14.84
N LYS A 144 8.93 12.64 -16.03
CA LYS A 144 9.42 13.83 -16.73
C LYS A 144 8.26 14.76 -17.18
N LEU A 145 7.04 14.21 -17.26
CA LEU A 145 5.86 14.98 -17.64
C LEU A 145 5.23 15.63 -16.39
N LEU A 146 4.82 16.88 -16.53
CA LEU A 146 4.10 17.59 -15.48
C LEU A 146 2.63 17.13 -15.43
N PRO A 147 2.03 16.98 -14.24
CA PRO A 147 0.63 16.62 -14.10
C PRO A 147 -0.33 17.51 -14.87
N GLN A 148 -0.09 18.84 -14.88
CA GLN A 148 -0.92 19.81 -15.61
C GLN A 148 -0.96 19.52 -17.11
N ASN A 149 0.18 19.15 -17.70
CA ASN A 149 0.26 18.87 -19.12
C ASN A 149 -0.50 17.57 -19.48
N THR A 150 -0.37 16.54 -18.63
CA THR A 150 -1.09 15.28 -18.82
C THR A 150 -2.59 15.42 -18.61
N TRP A 151 -3.03 16.26 -17.67
CA TRP A 151 -4.44 16.61 -17.49
C TRP A 151 -5.03 17.32 -18.71
N SER A 152 -4.27 18.24 -19.30
CA SER A 152 -4.69 18.94 -20.51
C SER A 152 -4.83 17.98 -21.71
N CYS A 153 -3.98 16.94 -21.78
CA CYS A 153 -4.01 15.96 -22.88
C CYS A 153 -5.08 14.86 -22.68
N PHE A 154 -5.22 14.35 -21.45
CA PHE A 154 -6.02 13.13 -21.17
C PHE A 154 -7.31 13.42 -20.41
N GLY A 155 -7.52 14.65 -19.98
CA GLY A 155 -8.59 15.02 -19.07
C GLY A 155 -8.37 14.54 -17.64
N PRO A 156 -9.33 14.78 -16.72
CA PRO A 156 -9.22 14.33 -15.34
C PRO A 156 -9.18 12.81 -15.26
N PRO A 157 -8.38 12.22 -14.35
CA PRO A 157 -8.37 10.79 -14.14
C PRO A 157 -9.70 10.31 -13.56
N SER A 158 -10.09 9.10 -13.94
CA SER A 158 -11.31 8.45 -13.46
C SER A 158 -11.07 6.96 -13.21
N THR A 159 -12.06 6.26 -12.69
CA THR A 159 -11.98 4.81 -12.48
C THR A 159 -11.75 4.02 -13.77
N SER A 160 -12.28 4.51 -14.89
CA SER A 160 -12.10 3.93 -16.23
C SER A 160 -10.89 4.49 -16.98
N ASN A 161 -10.40 5.67 -16.62
CA ASN A 161 -9.27 6.33 -17.28
C ASN A 161 -8.16 6.65 -16.25
N ARG A 162 -7.38 5.64 -15.91
CA ARG A 162 -6.32 5.69 -14.88
C ARG A 162 -4.94 6.00 -15.42
N TRP A 163 -4.84 6.88 -16.41
CA TRP A 163 -3.56 7.28 -17.01
C TRP A 163 -2.55 7.79 -15.96
N CYS A 164 -3.03 8.46 -14.90
CA CYS A 164 -2.17 8.97 -13.83
C CYS A 164 -1.34 7.86 -13.17
N CYS A 165 -1.91 6.67 -12.97
CA CYS A 165 -1.19 5.53 -12.41
C CYS A 165 -0.05 5.07 -13.34
N SER A 166 -0.30 5.00 -14.65
CA SER A 166 0.70 4.56 -15.62
C SER A 166 1.79 5.60 -15.83
N VAL A 167 1.40 6.87 -16.08
CA VAL A 167 2.33 7.95 -16.48
C VAL A 167 3.14 8.49 -15.32
N HIS A 168 2.52 8.67 -14.14
CA HIS A 168 3.16 9.36 -13.01
C HIS A 168 3.61 8.41 -11.90
N LYS A 169 3.22 7.14 -11.92
CA LYS A 169 3.61 6.19 -10.88
C LYS A 169 4.37 4.99 -11.45
N THR A 170 3.71 4.15 -12.22
CA THR A 170 4.27 2.85 -12.62
C THR A 170 5.45 2.97 -13.59
N SER A 171 5.30 3.74 -14.69
CA SER A 171 6.37 3.87 -15.70
C SER A 171 7.64 4.51 -15.13
N PRO A 172 7.59 5.60 -14.34
CA PRO A 172 8.78 6.14 -13.71
C PRO A 172 9.50 5.15 -12.79
N GLN A 173 8.74 4.38 -11.99
CA GLN A 173 9.31 3.38 -11.09
C GLN A 173 10.02 2.26 -11.86
N ILE A 174 9.40 1.74 -12.92
CA ILE A 174 10.00 0.70 -13.75
C ILE A 174 11.28 1.21 -14.43
N ASN A 175 11.28 2.42 -14.96
CA ASN A 175 12.45 3.00 -15.60
C ASN A 175 13.60 3.18 -14.60
N LEU A 176 13.30 3.66 -13.40
CA LEU A 176 14.31 3.80 -12.35
C LEU A 176 14.87 2.44 -11.91
N LEU A 177 14.03 1.42 -11.75
CA LEU A 177 14.49 0.07 -11.42
C LEU A 177 15.35 -0.54 -12.54
N ARG A 178 15.06 -0.25 -13.81
CA ARG A 178 15.94 -0.62 -14.95
C ARG A 178 17.31 0.05 -14.85
N GLU A 179 17.34 1.31 -14.49
CA GLU A 179 18.60 2.05 -14.29
C GLU A 179 19.39 1.47 -13.12
N ILE A 180 18.75 1.19 -11.99
CA ILE A 180 19.39 0.62 -10.81
C ILE A 180 19.94 -0.78 -11.06
N THR A 181 19.19 -1.62 -11.76
CA THR A 181 19.59 -3.01 -12.05
C THR A 181 20.52 -3.12 -13.26
N GLY A 182 20.59 -2.11 -14.11
CA GLY A 182 21.29 -2.14 -15.39
C GLY A 182 20.65 -3.10 -16.41
N LYS A 183 19.43 -3.59 -16.16
CA LYS A 183 18.71 -4.57 -16.97
C LYS A 183 17.42 -3.98 -17.54
N ARG A 184 17.20 -4.16 -18.84
CA ARG A 184 15.92 -3.79 -19.47
C ARG A 184 14.77 -4.65 -18.96
N ASP A 185 15.02 -5.95 -18.87
CA ASP A 185 14.08 -6.97 -18.41
C ASP A 185 14.61 -7.53 -17.08
N PHE A 186 14.36 -6.79 -16.00
CA PHE A 186 14.72 -7.17 -14.65
C PHE A 186 13.59 -7.94 -13.96
N THR A 187 13.95 -8.74 -12.99
CA THR A 187 13.01 -9.34 -12.03
C THR A 187 13.02 -8.56 -10.75
N GLY A 188 11.87 -8.13 -10.28
CA GLY A 188 11.74 -7.34 -9.05
C GLY A 188 10.68 -7.90 -8.10
N MET A 189 10.99 -7.95 -6.81
CA MET A 189 10.01 -8.26 -5.77
C MET A 189 9.69 -7.00 -4.97
N ALA A 190 8.41 -6.63 -4.98
CA ALA A 190 7.89 -5.50 -4.22
C ALA A 190 7.28 -5.97 -2.90
N PHE A 191 7.74 -5.43 -1.78
CA PHE A 191 7.04 -5.53 -0.51
C PHE A 191 6.02 -4.39 -0.40
N THR A 192 4.76 -4.73 -0.22
CA THR A 192 3.64 -3.77 -0.22
C THR A 192 2.79 -3.93 1.04
N GLY A 193 2.43 -2.81 1.67
CA GLY A 193 1.41 -2.79 2.71
C GLY A 193 0.02 -2.72 2.08
N VAL A 194 -0.68 -3.84 1.98
CA VAL A 194 -2.02 -3.92 1.40
C VAL A 194 -2.97 -4.55 2.40
N ARG A 195 -4.16 -3.95 2.56
CA ARG A 195 -5.21 -4.51 3.41
C ARG A 195 -6.32 -5.12 2.56
N ALA A 196 -6.72 -6.35 2.90
CA ALA A 196 -7.81 -7.06 2.23
C ALA A 196 -9.13 -6.27 2.22
N GLU A 197 -9.37 -5.47 3.25
CA GLU A 197 -10.57 -4.66 3.46
C GLU A 197 -10.71 -3.47 2.50
N GLU A 198 -9.64 -3.05 1.84
CA GLU A 198 -9.65 -1.87 0.99
C GLU A 198 -10.45 -2.05 -0.31
N SER A 199 -10.54 -3.28 -0.81
CA SER A 199 -11.39 -3.60 -1.96
C SER A 199 -11.56 -5.10 -2.14
N LEU A 200 -12.64 -5.52 -2.83
CA LEU A 200 -12.86 -6.92 -3.20
C LEU A 200 -11.69 -7.52 -4.01
N ALA A 201 -11.04 -6.71 -4.85
CA ALA A 201 -9.88 -7.17 -5.61
C ALA A 201 -8.66 -7.45 -4.70
N ARG A 202 -8.48 -6.68 -3.61
CA ARG A 202 -7.38 -6.85 -2.67
C ARG A 202 -7.61 -7.99 -1.68
N SER A 203 -8.87 -8.30 -1.38
CA SER A 203 -9.21 -9.43 -0.49
C SER A 203 -8.85 -10.81 -1.05
N THR A 204 -8.54 -10.88 -2.34
CA THR A 204 -8.14 -12.11 -3.03
C THR A 204 -6.63 -12.18 -3.31
N TYR A 205 -5.84 -11.26 -2.79
CA TYR A 205 -4.39 -11.29 -2.99
C TYR A 205 -3.75 -12.36 -2.11
N ASP A 206 -2.91 -13.18 -2.74
CA ASP A 206 -2.04 -14.08 -2.02
C ASP A 206 -0.91 -13.32 -1.33
N THR A 207 -0.33 -13.90 -0.29
CA THR A 207 0.82 -13.33 0.43
C THR A 207 2.01 -13.11 -0.49
N VAL A 208 2.22 -14.01 -1.45
CA VAL A 208 3.21 -13.88 -2.53
C VAL A 208 2.50 -14.12 -3.85
N SER A 209 2.52 -13.14 -4.73
CA SER A 209 1.86 -13.25 -6.03
C SER A 209 2.77 -12.84 -7.18
N ASN A 210 2.60 -13.49 -8.33
CA ASN A 210 3.24 -13.07 -9.56
C ASN A 210 2.50 -11.87 -10.14
N GLY A 211 3.18 -10.75 -10.25
CA GLY A 211 2.64 -9.55 -10.87
C GLY A 211 2.37 -9.75 -12.36
N GLN A 212 1.12 -10.01 -12.72
CA GLN A 212 0.75 -10.20 -14.13
C GLN A 212 0.74 -8.91 -14.97
N LYS A 213 0.77 -7.75 -14.33
CA LYS A 213 0.62 -6.45 -15.01
C LYS A 213 1.91 -5.91 -15.61
N HIS A 214 3.05 -6.34 -15.11
CA HIS A 214 4.36 -5.91 -15.60
C HIS A 214 5.25 -7.15 -15.63
N SER A 215 5.65 -7.59 -16.83
CA SER A 215 6.48 -8.77 -16.97
C SER A 215 7.76 -8.60 -16.14
N GLY A 216 8.07 -9.58 -15.30
CA GLY A 216 9.24 -9.60 -14.45
C GLY A 216 9.07 -9.02 -13.05
N GLN A 217 7.90 -8.54 -12.67
CA GLN A 217 7.62 -8.14 -11.29
C GLN A 217 6.86 -9.23 -10.52
N MET A 218 7.37 -9.55 -9.34
CA MET A 218 6.69 -10.34 -8.30
C MET A 218 6.34 -9.41 -7.13
N SER A 219 5.18 -9.59 -6.55
CA SER A 219 4.70 -8.81 -5.39
C SER A 219 4.23 -9.72 -4.26
#